data_f01db480ab3199453d4dfe7b04a6b2db
#
_entry.id   f01db480ab3199453d4dfe7b04a6b2db
#
_cell.length_a   1.000
_cell.length_b   1.000
_cell.length_c   1.000
_cell.angle_alpha   90.00
_cell.angle_beta   90.00
_cell.angle_gamma   90.00
#
_symmetry.space_group_name_H-M   'P 1'
#
loop_
_entity.id
_entity.type
_entity.pdbx_description
1 polymer ?
#
loop_
_entity_poly.entity_id
_entity_poly.type
_entity_poly.pdbx_seq_one_letter_code
_entity_poly.pdbx_strand_id
1 'polypeptide(L)'
;GGGAPQPIGTYDSAIQILETGAFQAAGVTRIGIAGHPEGNPDITKVHGEAMLLRTLKIKTDWLKAHGMQGFIATQFLFDANPVAHWASELKAAGVDLPIHVGVPGPASIKTLVKYAAMCGVGNSARFIRKQALNVTKLLSVSEPTEFVDQLATLHFDKPDLNIAAPHFY
;
A
#
# COMPACT_ATOMS: atom_id res chain seq x y z
N GLY A 1 6.85 -11.43 -4.75
CA GLY A 1 5.78 -10.87 -5.52
C GLY A 1 4.52 -11.68 -5.34
N GLY A 2 3.40 -11.01 -5.04
CA GLY A 2 2.12 -11.68 -4.84
C GLY A 2 1.66 -12.46 -6.07
N GLY A 3 0.94 -13.55 -5.85
CA GLY A 3 0.29 -14.33 -6.88
C GLY A 3 1.03 -15.56 -7.39
N ALA A 4 2.25 -15.83 -6.98
CA ALA A 4 2.88 -17.11 -7.26
C ALA A 4 2.40 -18.17 -6.26
N PRO A 5 1.94 -19.35 -6.71
CA PRO A 5 1.46 -20.40 -5.81
C PRO A 5 2.57 -20.98 -4.92
N GLN A 6 3.83 -20.79 -5.29
CA GLN A 6 4.99 -21.06 -4.45
C GLN A 6 6.03 -19.94 -4.62
N PRO A 7 6.67 -19.47 -3.53
CA PRO A 7 7.75 -18.51 -3.63
C PRO A 7 8.93 -19.09 -4.42
N ILE A 8 9.42 -18.33 -5.40
CA ILE A 8 10.62 -18.67 -6.16
C ILE A 8 11.71 -17.75 -5.65
N GLY A 9 12.65 -18.29 -4.88
CA GLY A 9 13.77 -17.54 -4.35
C GLY A 9 14.22 -18.02 -2.99
N THR A 10 15.32 -17.46 -2.51
CA THR A 10 15.96 -17.83 -1.24
C THR A 10 15.48 -17.03 -0.04
N TYR A 11 14.71 -15.94 -0.28
CA TYR A 11 14.23 -15.04 0.77
C TYR A 11 12.72 -15.15 0.94
N ASP A 12 12.28 -15.39 2.17
CA ASP A 12 10.86 -15.49 2.52
C ASP A 12 10.23 -14.12 2.80
N SER A 13 11.05 -13.11 3.08
CA SER A 13 10.56 -11.78 3.45
C SER A 13 11.49 -10.65 3.02
N ALA A 14 10.92 -9.45 2.86
CA ALA A 14 11.69 -8.26 2.50
C ALA A 14 12.74 -7.87 3.55
N ILE A 15 12.54 -8.20 4.84
CA ILE A 15 13.54 -7.90 5.88
C ILE A 15 14.82 -8.70 5.65
N GLN A 16 14.73 -9.97 5.25
CA GLN A 16 15.90 -10.78 4.93
C GLN A 16 16.72 -10.18 3.78
N ILE A 17 16.05 -9.57 2.78
CA ILE A 17 16.74 -8.87 1.68
C ILE A 17 17.45 -7.62 2.21
N LEU A 18 16.81 -6.85 3.09
CA LEU A 18 17.43 -5.68 3.72
C LEU A 18 18.69 -6.07 4.51
N GLU A 19 18.62 -7.16 5.27
CA GLU A 19 19.72 -7.67 6.11
C GLU A 19 20.94 -8.17 5.32
N THR A 20 20.80 -8.41 4.01
CA THR A 20 21.96 -8.78 3.17
C THR A 20 22.98 -7.65 3.04
N GLY A 21 22.63 -6.39 3.29
CA GLY A 21 23.48 -5.24 3.05
C GLY A 21 23.68 -4.88 1.58
N ALA A 22 23.03 -5.60 0.65
CA ALA A 22 23.21 -5.39 -0.79
C ALA A 22 22.79 -3.98 -1.24
N PHE A 23 21.75 -3.41 -0.64
CA PHE A 23 21.31 -2.05 -0.96
C PHE A 23 22.33 -1.01 -0.56
N GLN A 24 22.90 -1.12 0.64
CA GLN A 24 23.96 -0.21 1.11
C GLN A 24 25.22 -0.34 0.26
N ALA A 25 25.62 -1.58 -0.08
CA ALA A 25 26.77 -1.83 -0.95
C ALA A 25 26.58 -1.23 -2.35
N ALA A 26 25.35 -1.16 -2.85
CA ALA A 26 24.99 -0.53 -4.11
C ALA A 26 24.79 1.00 -4.02
N GLY A 27 25.01 1.62 -2.85
CA GLY A 27 24.84 3.05 -2.64
C GLY A 27 23.38 3.52 -2.55
N VAL A 28 22.44 2.61 -2.32
CA VAL A 28 21.02 2.96 -2.13
C VAL A 28 20.84 3.60 -0.76
N THR A 29 20.32 4.81 -0.72
CA THR A 29 20.10 5.58 0.51
C THR A 29 18.63 5.68 0.92
N ARG A 30 17.70 5.36 0.01
CA ARG A 30 16.25 5.48 0.23
C ARG A 30 15.51 4.23 -0.25
N ILE A 31 14.67 3.66 0.61
CA ILE A 31 13.94 2.41 0.31
C ILE A 31 12.45 2.59 0.57
N GLY A 32 11.64 2.19 -0.41
CA GLY A 32 10.20 2.02 -0.25
C GLY A 32 9.85 0.63 0.30
N ILE A 33 9.03 0.58 1.34
CA ILE A 33 8.51 -0.66 1.90
C ILE A 33 7.01 -0.77 1.65
N ALA A 34 6.52 -2.00 1.41
CA ALA A 34 5.12 -2.21 1.09
C ALA A 34 4.20 -1.97 2.30
N GLY A 35 3.09 -1.25 2.06
CA GLY A 35 1.98 -1.03 2.99
C GLY A 35 0.67 -1.61 2.47
N HIS A 36 -0.17 -2.10 3.39
CA HIS A 36 -1.43 -2.77 3.06
C HIS A 36 -2.60 -2.23 3.91
N PRO A 37 -3.14 -1.04 3.58
CA PRO A 37 -4.23 -0.43 4.36
C PRO A 37 -5.50 -1.28 4.43
N GLU A 38 -5.78 -2.09 3.42
CA GLU A 38 -6.93 -3.01 3.37
C GLU A 38 -6.55 -4.47 3.69
N GLY A 39 -5.35 -4.68 4.25
CA GLY A 39 -4.84 -6.02 4.51
C GLY A 39 -4.15 -6.65 3.31
N ASN A 40 -3.65 -7.85 3.51
CA ASN A 40 -3.07 -8.72 2.48
C ASN A 40 -3.46 -10.17 2.77
N PRO A 41 -4.41 -10.75 2.01
CA PRO A 41 -4.92 -12.09 2.26
C PRO A 41 -3.85 -13.19 2.26
N ASP A 42 -2.78 -13.05 1.47
CA ASP A 42 -1.71 -14.05 1.40
C ASP A 42 -0.89 -14.08 2.70
N ILE A 43 -0.76 -12.93 3.37
CA ILE A 43 -0.07 -12.82 4.65
C ILE A 43 -1.03 -13.14 5.80
N THR A 44 -2.22 -12.54 5.80
CA THR A 44 -3.14 -12.62 6.93
C THR A 44 -3.73 -14.01 7.14
N LYS A 45 -3.93 -14.79 6.08
CA LYS A 45 -4.41 -16.18 6.18
C LYS A 45 -3.40 -17.11 6.89
N VAL A 46 -2.11 -16.83 6.76
CA VAL A 46 -1.04 -17.67 7.33
C VAL A 46 -0.57 -17.16 8.68
N HIS A 47 -0.45 -15.84 8.82
CA HIS A 47 0.23 -15.21 9.95
C HIS A 47 -0.67 -14.30 10.81
N GLY A 48 -1.93 -14.10 10.42
CA GLY A 48 -2.85 -13.18 11.08
C GLY A 48 -2.64 -11.70 10.71
N GLU A 49 -3.63 -10.86 11.01
CA GLU A 49 -3.62 -9.43 10.63
C GLU A 49 -2.52 -8.62 11.34
N ALA A 50 -2.26 -8.94 12.61
CA ALA A 50 -1.24 -8.26 13.41
C ALA A 50 0.18 -8.35 12.78
N MET A 51 0.43 -9.35 11.92
CA MET A 51 1.71 -9.51 11.24
C MET A 51 2.01 -8.36 10.29
N LEU A 52 1.00 -7.76 9.65
CA LEU A 52 1.19 -6.64 8.72
C LEU A 52 1.81 -5.42 9.42
N LEU A 53 1.25 -5.04 10.56
CA LEU A 53 1.78 -3.93 11.36
C LEU A 53 3.14 -4.26 11.96
N ARG A 54 3.29 -5.47 12.49
CA ARG A 54 4.57 -5.94 13.07
C ARG A 54 5.70 -5.92 12.04
N THR A 55 5.48 -6.39 10.82
CA THR A 55 6.51 -6.40 9.77
C THR A 55 6.85 -4.99 9.29
N LEU A 56 5.88 -4.06 9.24
CA LEU A 56 6.16 -2.66 8.97
C LEU A 56 7.04 -2.04 10.06
N LYS A 57 6.72 -2.29 11.33
CA LYS A 57 7.51 -1.80 12.46
C LYS A 57 8.94 -2.32 12.41
N ILE A 58 9.15 -3.62 12.21
CA ILE A 58 10.48 -4.24 12.10
C ILE A 58 11.30 -3.57 10.98
N LYS A 59 10.71 -3.39 9.79
CA LYS A 59 11.40 -2.74 8.65
C LYS A 59 11.69 -1.27 8.93
N THR A 60 10.78 -0.55 9.56
CA THR A 60 10.98 0.85 9.95
C THR A 60 12.14 0.98 10.93
N ASP A 61 12.18 0.14 11.95
CA ASP A 61 13.24 0.16 12.95
C ASP A 61 14.59 -0.23 12.34
N TRP A 62 14.60 -1.19 11.42
CA TRP A 62 15.80 -1.58 10.68
C TRP A 62 16.35 -0.41 9.85
N LEU A 63 15.48 0.29 9.09
CA LEU A 63 15.89 1.46 8.29
C LEU A 63 16.48 2.57 9.16
N LYS A 64 15.85 2.86 10.29
CA LYS A 64 16.37 3.84 11.27
C LYS A 64 17.73 3.43 11.83
N ALA A 65 17.87 2.19 12.24
CA ALA A 65 19.12 1.67 12.81
C ALA A 65 20.30 1.72 11.83
N HIS A 66 20.02 1.66 10.52
CA HIS A 66 21.05 1.68 9.47
C HIS A 66 21.17 3.04 8.78
N GLY A 67 20.54 4.11 9.32
CA GLY A 67 20.64 5.47 8.77
C GLY A 67 20.04 5.61 7.38
N MET A 68 19.12 4.71 6.98
CA MET A 68 18.50 4.73 5.66
C MET A 68 17.18 5.51 5.69
N GLN A 69 16.94 6.28 4.64
CA GLN A 69 15.65 6.91 4.44
C GLN A 69 14.61 5.87 4.01
N GLY A 70 13.41 5.96 4.58
CA GLY A 70 12.31 5.07 4.25
C GLY A 70 11.06 5.82 3.84
N PHE A 71 10.22 5.17 3.06
CA PHE A 71 8.82 5.53 2.86
C PHE A 71 7.98 4.28 2.69
N ILE A 72 6.69 4.39 2.92
CA ILE A 72 5.75 3.30 2.69
C ILE A 72 5.05 3.54 1.35
N ALA A 73 5.11 2.57 0.44
CA ALA A 73 4.30 2.56 -0.77
C ALA A 73 3.13 1.58 -0.55
N THR A 74 1.90 2.08 -0.57
CA THR A 74 0.74 1.19 -0.38
C THR A 74 0.34 0.52 -1.68
N GLN A 75 -0.40 -0.58 -1.57
CA GLN A 75 -1.19 -1.08 -2.69
C GLN A 75 -2.18 0.01 -3.12
N PHE A 76 -2.62 0.01 -4.38
CA PHE A 76 -3.61 0.98 -4.85
C PHE A 76 -4.95 0.80 -4.13
N LEU A 77 -5.65 1.92 -3.95
CA LEU A 77 -6.93 2.02 -3.26
C LEU A 77 -7.87 2.95 -4.05
N PHE A 78 -9.11 3.05 -3.58
CA PHE A 78 -10.13 3.90 -4.21
C PHE A 78 -10.92 4.73 -3.18
N ASP A 79 -10.59 4.60 -1.89
CA ASP A 79 -11.25 5.28 -0.78
C ASP A 79 -10.18 5.73 0.23
N ALA A 80 -10.24 6.99 0.64
CA ALA A 80 -9.31 7.59 1.57
C ALA A 80 -9.59 7.21 3.04
N ASN A 81 -10.81 6.76 3.37
CA ASN A 81 -11.14 6.43 4.75
C ASN A 81 -10.33 5.26 5.33
N PRO A 82 -10.15 4.13 4.63
CA PRO A 82 -9.25 3.07 5.09
C PRO A 82 -7.81 3.55 5.26
N VAL A 83 -7.35 4.44 4.39
CA VAL A 83 -5.99 5.03 4.47
C VAL A 83 -5.83 5.84 5.75
N ALA A 84 -6.79 6.72 6.07
CA ALA A 84 -6.74 7.55 7.26
C ALA A 84 -6.75 6.72 8.56
N HIS A 85 -7.60 5.69 8.62
CA HIS A 85 -7.67 4.77 9.75
C HIS A 85 -6.34 4.04 9.97
N TRP A 86 -5.85 3.40 8.91
CA TRP A 86 -4.59 2.66 8.93
C TRP A 86 -3.38 3.55 9.25
N ALA A 87 -3.31 4.77 8.71
CA ALA A 87 -2.25 5.72 9.03
C ALA A 87 -2.26 6.10 10.53
N SER A 88 -3.45 6.21 11.14
CA SER A 88 -3.58 6.42 12.59
C SER A 88 -3.06 5.24 13.40
N GLU A 89 -3.30 4.01 12.95
CA GLU A 89 -2.76 2.79 13.59
C GLU A 89 -1.23 2.73 13.48
N LEU A 90 -0.67 3.09 12.30
CA LEU A 90 0.78 3.18 12.10
C LEU A 90 1.42 4.19 13.08
N LYS A 91 0.82 5.37 13.20
CA LYS A 91 1.28 6.39 14.13
C LYS A 91 1.27 5.89 15.57
N ALA A 92 0.17 5.26 16.00
CA ALA A 92 0.04 4.70 17.34
C ALA A 92 1.10 3.61 17.62
N ALA A 93 1.52 2.86 16.59
CA ALA A 93 2.57 1.85 16.67
C ALA A 93 4.01 2.41 16.55
N GLY A 94 4.18 3.72 16.41
CA GLY A 94 5.48 4.36 16.25
C GLY A 94 6.12 4.14 14.87
N VAL A 95 5.30 3.88 13.84
CA VAL A 95 5.72 3.87 12.44
C VAL A 95 5.46 5.26 11.86
N ASP A 96 6.52 6.03 11.66
CA ASP A 96 6.49 7.46 11.32
C ASP A 96 7.05 7.77 9.91
N LEU A 97 7.12 6.76 9.05
CA LEU A 97 7.59 6.94 7.67
C LEU A 97 6.56 7.70 6.82
N PRO A 98 7.02 8.50 5.84
CA PRO A 98 6.14 9.08 4.83
C PRO A 98 5.34 8.00 4.09
N ILE A 99 4.05 8.22 3.91
CA ILE A 99 3.15 7.29 3.22
C ILE A 99 2.87 7.81 1.81
N HIS A 100 3.27 7.02 0.82
CA HIS A 100 2.92 7.21 -0.58
C HIS A 100 1.74 6.30 -0.88
N VAL A 101 0.56 6.89 -1.05
CA VAL A 101 -0.68 6.13 -1.21
C VAL A 101 -0.86 5.69 -2.65
N GLY A 102 -1.03 4.40 -2.86
CA GLY A 102 -1.26 3.81 -4.17
C GLY A 102 -2.56 4.30 -4.80
N VAL A 103 -2.45 4.86 -6.00
CA VAL A 103 -3.55 5.38 -6.79
C VAL A 103 -3.56 4.66 -8.14
N PRO A 104 -4.67 4.07 -8.57
CA PRO A 104 -4.75 3.47 -9.90
C PRO A 104 -4.72 4.57 -10.96
N GLY A 105 -3.95 4.37 -12.03
CA GLY A 105 -4.03 5.23 -13.21
C GLY A 105 -5.40 5.15 -13.89
N PRO A 106 -5.70 6.07 -14.84
CA PRO A 106 -6.93 6.01 -15.61
C PRO A 106 -7.10 4.66 -16.32
N ALA A 107 -8.19 3.96 -16.04
CA ALA A 107 -8.46 2.65 -16.61
C ALA A 107 -9.97 2.38 -16.67
N SER A 108 -10.38 1.39 -17.49
CA SER A 108 -11.78 0.98 -17.47
C SER A 108 -12.14 0.36 -16.11
N ILE A 109 -13.37 0.59 -15.67
CA ILE A 109 -13.89 0.01 -14.41
C ILE A 109 -13.73 -1.51 -14.40
N LYS A 110 -13.93 -2.18 -15.54
CA LYS A 110 -13.71 -3.62 -15.70
C LYS A 110 -12.25 -4.01 -15.36
N THR A 111 -11.29 -3.25 -15.86
CA THR A 111 -9.87 -3.44 -15.60
C THR A 111 -9.55 -3.23 -14.11
N LEU A 112 -10.04 -2.15 -13.52
CA LEU A 112 -9.84 -1.83 -12.11
C LEU A 112 -10.39 -2.92 -11.18
N VAL A 113 -11.61 -3.42 -11.46
CA VAL A 113 -12.22 -4.53 -10.69
C VAL A 113 -11.39 -5.80 -10.78
N LYS A 114 -10.87 -6.13 -11.98
CA LYS A 114 -9.99 -7.30 -12.17
C LYS A 114 -8.73 -7.18 -11.31
N TYR A 115 -8.03 -6.06 -11.40
CA TYR A 115 -6.80 -5.85 -10.63
C TYR A 115 -7.06 -5.77 -9.13
N ALA A 116 -8.14 -5.12 -8.69
CA ALA A 116 -8.53 -5.08 -7.29
C ALA A 116 -8.72 -6.48 -6.70
N ALA A 117 -9.36 -7.38 -7.46
CA ALA A 117 -9.53 -8.78 -7.05
C ALA A 117 -8.19 -9.54 -6.99
N MET A 118 -7.29 -9.31 -7.96
CA MET A 118 -5.96 -9.95 -7.98
C MET A 118 -5.05 -9.47 -6.85
N CYS A 119 -5.18 -8.21 -6.46
CA CYS A 119 -4.35 -7.58 -5.41
C CYS A 119 -4.92 -7.74 -3.99
N GLY A 120 -6.10 -8.38 -3.85
CA GLY A 120 -6.71 -8.60 -2.54
C GLY A 120 -7.30 -7.35 -1.89
N VAL A 121 -7.50 -6.26 -2.63
CA VAL A 121 -8.12 -5.01 -2.13
C VAL A 121 -9.65 -5.12 -2.20
N GLY A 122 -10.21 -5.99 -1.35
CA GLY A 122 -11.60 -6.41 -1.42
C GLY A 122 -12.64 -5.35 -1.06
N ASN A 123 -12.34 -4.44 -0.15
CA ASN A 123 -13.24 -3.36 0.26
C ASN A 123 -13.30 -2.28 -0.82
N SER A 124 -12.17 -1.89 -1.37
CA SER A 124 -12.08 -1.00 -2.52
C SER A 124 -12.74 -1.58 -3.77
N ALA A 125 -12.62 -2.89 -4.01
CA ALA A 125 -13.33 -3.55 -5.10
C ALA A 125 -14.85 -3.46 -4.97
N ARG A 126 -15.40 -3.48 -3.74
CA ARG A 126 -16.85 -3.29 -3.49
C ARG A 126 -17.29 -1.87 -3.83
N PHE A 127 -16.48 -0.88 -3.54
CA PHE A 127 -16.75 0.52 -3.87
C PHE A 127 -16.89 0.69 -5.39
N ILE A 128 -15.93 0.17 -6.16
CA ILE A 128 -15.99 0.23 -7.64
C ILE A 128 -17.18 -0.56 -8.19
N ARG A 129 -17.49 -1.73 -7.64
CA ARG A 129 -18.66 -2.51 -8.05
C ARG A 129 -19.97 -1.77 -7.84
N LYS A 130 -20.10 -0.98 -6.77
CA LYS A 130 -21.28 -0.14 -6.56
C LYS A 130 -21.43 0.96 -7.61
N GLN A 131 -20.31 1.53 -8.07
CA GLN A 131 -20.32 2.50 -9.18
C GLN A 131 -20.60 1.84 -10.55
N ALA A 132 -20.33 0.54 -10.67
CA ALA A 132 -20.46 -0.26 -11.90
C ALA A 132 -21.87 -0.89 -12.10
N LEU A 133 -22.89 -0.47 -11.36
CA LEU A 133 -24.24 -1.03 -11.46
C LEU A 133 -24.91 -0.87 -12.85
N ASN A 134 -24.33 -0.07 -13.74
CA ASN A 134 -24.73 0.03 -15.14
C ASN A 134 -23.67 -0.57 -16.06
N VAL A 135 -24.05 -1.58 -16.84
CA VAL A 135 -23.16 -2.29 -17.80
C VAL A 135 -22.43 -1.34 -18.74
N THR A 136 -23.07 -0.23 -19.13
CA THR A 136 -22.47 0.84 -19.96
C THR A 136 -21.30 1.56 -19.25
N LYS A 137 -21.32 1.66 -17.93
CA LYS A 137 -20.22 2.27 -17.15
C LYS A 137 -19.01 1.37 -17.00
N LEU A 138 -19.13 0.06 -17.18
CA LEU A 138 -18.01 -0.89 -17.05
C LEU A 138 -16.89 -0.64 -18.08
N LEU A 139 -17.22 -0.09 -19.23
CA LEU A 139 -16.28 0.22 -20.31
C LEU A 139 -15.78 1.67 -20.26
N SER A 140 -16.40 2.53 -19.44
CA SER A 140 -15.93 3.92 -19.30
C SER A 140 -14.59 3.95 -18.55
N VAL A 141 -13.74 4.89 -18.93
CA VAL A 141 -12.51 5.19 -18.20
C VAL A 141 -12.89 5.89 -16.90
N SER A 142 -12.37 5.38 -15.80
CA SER A 142 -12.47 6.02 -14.48
C SER A 142 -11.16 6.73 -14.20
N GLU A 143 -11.25 7.99 -13.84
CA GLU A 143 -10.14 8.79 -13.37
C GLU A 143 -10.14 8.87 -11.84
N PRO A 144 -8.99 8.84 -11.19
CA PRO A 144 -8.92 8.82 -9.73
C PRO A 144 -9.03 10.20 -9.09
N THR A 145 -9.57 11.20 -9.78
CA THR A 145 -9.56 12.62 -9.36
C THR A 145 -10.14 12.80 -7.96
N GLU A 146 -11.34 12.26 -7.70
CA GLU A 146 -11.98 12.37 -6.38
C GLU A 146 -11.13 11.75 -5.26
N PHE A 147 -10.53 10.60 -5.52
CA PHE A 147 -9.65 9.95 -4.54
C PHE A 147 -8.39 10.76 -4.27
N VAL A 148 -7.78 11.33 -5.30
CA VAL A 148 -6.62 12.22 -5.16
C VAL A 148 -6.97 13.48 -4.37
N ASP A 149 -8.13 14.09 -4.59
CA ASP A 149 -8.62 15.24 -3.83
C ASP A 149 -8.84 14.89 -2.35
N GLN A 150 -9.40 13.71 -2.06
CA GLN A 150 -9.54 13.22 -0.69
C GLN A 150 -8.18 13.01 -0.01
N LEU A 151 -7.18 12.48 -0.73
CA LEU A 151 -5.82 12.32 -0.21
C LEU A 151 -5.14 13.67 0.04
N ALA A 152 -5.34 14.65 -0.84
CA ALA A 152 -4.86 16.01 -0.66
C ALA A 152 -5.49 16.64 0.61
N THR A 153 -6.79 16.47 0.80
CA THR A 153 -7.49 16.91 2.02
C THR A 153 -6.86 16.30 3.28
N LEU A 154 -6.63 14.98 3.27
CA LEU A 154 -5.97 14.30 4.41
C LEU A 154 -4.55 14.82 4.65
N HIS A 155 -3.79 15.08 3.60
CA HIS A 155 -2.43 15.62 3.69
C HIS A 155 -2.39 16.98 4.40
N PHE A 156 -3.30 17.90 4.02
CA PHE A 156 -3.31 19.26 4.57
C PHE A 156 -4.00 19.34 5.94
N ASP A 157 -5.12 18.64 6.12
CA ASP A 157 -5.92 18.74 7.34
C ASP A 157 -5.39 17.87 8.49
N LYS A 158 -4.67 16.79 8.16
CA LYS A 158 -4.13 15.82 9.13
C LYS A 158 -2.66 15.50 8.85
N PRO A 159 -1.76 16.49 8.93
CA PRO A 159 -0.34 16.32 8.60
C PRO A 159 0.35 15.27 9.48
N ASP A 160 -0.19 15.02 10.65
CA ASP A 160 0.29 14.02 11.62
C ASP A 160 0.08 12.57 11.18
N LEU A 161 -0.71 12.31 10.11
CA LEU A 161 -0.87 11.00 9.50
C LEU A 161 0.25 10.64 8.52
N ASN A 162 1.18 11.55 8.24
CA ASN A 162 2.31 11.35 7.32
C ASN A 162 1.93 10.92 5.90
N ILE A 163 0.71 11.22 5.43
CA ILE A 163 0.31 11.00 4.05
C ILE A 163 1.06 12.02 3.19
N ALA A 164 2.06 11.58 2.42
CA ALA A 164 3.03 12.45 1.79
C ALA A 164 2.78 12.68 0.29
N ALA A 165 2.37 11.65 -0.44
CA ALA A 165 2.20 11.73 -1.89
C ALA A 165 1.28 10.62 -2.43
N PRO A 166 0.65 10.81 -3.61
CA PRO A 166 0.11 9.71 -4.39
C PRO A 166 1.24 8.92 -5.07
N HIS A 167 1.02 7.62 -5.25
CA HIS A 167 1.89 6.70 -5.99
C HIS A 167 1.07 6.04 -7.08
N PHE A 168 1.24 6.45 -8.33
CA PHE A 168 0.46 5.96 -9.46
C PHE A 168 0.98 4.60 -9.97
N TYR A 169 0.04 3.69 -10.23
CA TYR A 169 0.26 2.36 -10.81
C TYR A 169 -0.26 2.29 -12.25
#